data_54b73e36ae38c559c322d4d785d46691
#
_entry.id   54b73e36ae38c559c322d4d785d46691
#
_cell.length_a   1.000
_cell.length_b   1.000
_cell.length_c   1.000
_cell.angle_alpha   90.00
_cell.angle_beta   90.00
_cell.angle_gamma   90.00
#
_symmetry.space_group_name_H-M   'P 1'
#
loop_
_entity.id
_entity.type
_entity.pdbx_description
1 polymer ?
#
loop_
_entity_poly.entity_id
_entity_poly.type
_entity_poly.pdbx_seq_one_letter_code
_entity_poly.pdbx_strand_id
1 'polypeptide(L)'
;MGIFNSINIAATGLSADRVRMDVISDNISNVNTTRTSEGGPFRRSRVILRPKAKGVFWRSPFLPETLDNGIGKGVRVAEIQKDFQKENPLRWDPTHPDAIKSGPREGYVELSNVDILSEFVYMIAAQRSYEANAAIIDGSKTMFQLALDIGGR
;
A
#
# COMPACT_ATOMS: atom_id res chain seq x y z
N MET A 1 -20.32 19.64 4.33
CA MET A 1 -19.58 18.50 3.77
C MET A 1 -20.50 17.73 2.84
N GLY A 2 -20.13 17.52 1.58
CA GLY A 2 -20.97 16.75 0.66
C GLY A 2 -20.70 15.25 0.82
N ILE A 3 -21.72 14.43 0.68
CA ILE A 3 -21.65 12.95 0.66
C ILE A 3 -20.58 12.46 -0.36
N PHE A 4 -20.41 13.17 -1.45
CA PHE A 4 -19.37 12.90 -2.45
C PHE A 4 -17.93 13.03 -1.91
N ASN A 5 -17.70 13.79 -0.83
CA ASN A 5 -16.36 13.90 -0.27
C ASN A 5 -15.96 12.62 0.46
N SER A 6 -16.88 11.99 1.21
CA SER A 6 -16.63 10.69 1.86
C SER A 6 -16.37 9.58 0.83
N ILE A 7 -17.15 9.56 -0.24
CA ILE A 7 -16.95 8.61 -1.36
C ILE A 7 -15.57 8.82 -2.01
N ASN A 8 -15.19 10.07 -2.29
CA ASN A 8 -13.89 10.36 -2.89
C ASN A 8 -12.72 9.97 -1.99
N ILE A 9 -12.82 10.22 -0.67
CA ILE A 9 -11.79 9.81 0.29
C ILE A 9 -11.69 8.28 0.33
N ALA A 10 -12.81 7.57 0.45
CA ALA A 10 -12.85 6.12 0.46
C ALA A 10 -12.31 5.51 -0.85
N ALA A 11 -12.63 6.10 -2.00
CA ALA A 11 -12.10 5.67 -3.30
C ALA A 11 -10.57 5.78 -3.38
N THR A 12 -9.98 6.84 -2.78
CA THR A 12 -8.51 6.92 -2.69
C THR A 12 -7.92 5.85 -1.80
N GLY A 13 -8.61 5.47 -0.72
CA GLY A 13 -8.24 4.34 0.15
C GLY A 13 -8.26 3.02 -0.60
N LEU A 14 -9.37 2.72 -1.33
CA LEU A 14 -9.48 1.52 -2.17
C LEU A 14 -8.33 1.39 -3.17
N SER A 15 -7.98 2.50 -3.85
CA SER A 15 -6.89 2.52 -4.81
C SER A 15 -5.54 2.22 -4.14
N ALA A 16 -5.30 2.79 -2.96
CA ALA A 16 -4.07 2.58 -2.20
C ALA A 16 -3.97 1.15 -1.65
N ASP A 17 -5.07 0.60 -1.13
CA ASP A 17 -5.11 -0.76 -0.59
C ASP A 17 -4.95 -1.80 -1.69
N ARG A 18 -5.49 -1.56 -2.91
CA ARG A 18 -5.25 -2.42 -4.08
C ARG A 18 -3.76 -2.49 -4.42
N VAL A 19 -3.09 -1.33 -4.56
CA VAL A 19 -1.64 -1.31 -4.84
C VAL A 19 -0.85 -2.01 -3.73
N ARG A 20 -1.29 -1.87 -2.47
CA ARG A 20 -0.66 -2.57 -1.35
C ARG A 20 -0.79 -4.08 -1.47
N MET A 21 -1.99 -4.59 -1.82
CA MET A 21 -2.21 -6.02 -2.05
C MET A 21 -1.38 -6.55 -3.22
N ASP A 22 -1.28 -5.80 -4.31
CA ASP A 22 -0.47 -6.15 -5.47
C ASP A 22 1.01 -6.29 -5.09
N VAL A 23 1.57 -5.34 -4.32
CA VAL A 23 2.96 -5.37 -3.85
C VAL A 23 3.21 -6.51 -2.87
N ILE A 24 2.28 -6.81 -1.96
CA ILE A 24 2.39 -7.94 -1.03
C ILE A 24 2.37 -9.25 -1.81
N SER A 25 1.50 -9.37 -2.81
CA SER A 25 1.43 -10.55 -3.67
C SER A 25 2.74 -10.78 -4.44
N ASP A 26 3.36 -9.70 -4.94
CA ASP A 26 4.67 -9.74 -5.58
C ASP A 26 5.76 -10.19 -4.59
N ASN A 27 5.77 -9.67 -3.37
CA ASN A 27 6.70 -10.10 -2.32
C ASN A 27 6.58 -11.60 -2.04
N ILE A 28 5.35 -12.12 -1.88
CA ILE A 28 5.10 -13.54 -1.60
C ILE A 28 5.56 -14.41 -2.78
N SER A 29 5.25 -13.98 -4.00
CA SER A 29 5.62 -14.73 -5.21
C SER A 29 7.14 -14.85 -5.39
N ASN A 30 7.88 -13.84 -4.95
CA ASN A 30 9.33 -13.74 -5.10
C ASN A 30 10.13 -14.14 -3.85
N VAL A 31 9.49 -14.74 -2.83
CA VAL A 31 10.16 -15.12 -1.58
C VAL A 31 11.35 -16.06 -1.79
N ASN A 32 11.26 -16.95 -2.78
CA ASN A 32 12.32 -17.92 -3.12
C ASN A 32 13.23 -17.44 -4.25
N THR A 33 13.07 -16.22 -4.74
CA THR A 33 13.87 -15.70 -5.86
C THR A 33 15.24 -15.28 -5.38
N THR A 34 16.27 -16.04 -5.76
CA THR A 34 17.67 -15.82 -5.39
C THR A 34 18.41 -14.92 -6.37
N ARG A 35 17.87 -14.73 -7.59
CA ARG A 35 18.49 -13.90 -8.62
C ARG A 35 17.46 -13.09 -9.38
N THR A 36 17.61 -11.78 -9.35
CA THR A 36 16.81 -10.82 -10.11
C THR A 36 17.57 -10.28 -11.31
N SER A 37 16.88 -9.59 -12.23
CA SER A 37 17.50 -8.92 -13.38
C SER A 37 18.49 -7.81 -12.98
N GLU A 38 18.32 -7.23 -11.79
CA GLU A 38 19.22 -6.21 -11.24
C GLU A 38 20.46 -6.81 -10.58
N GLY A 39 20.51 -8.15 -10.46
CA GLY A 39 21.53 -8.90 -9.74
C GLY A 39 21.18 -9.06 -8.25
N GLY A 40 21.56 -10.22 -7.67
CA GLY A 40 21.28 -10.55 -6.28
C GLY A 40 19.82 -11.00 -6.02
N PRO A 41 19.50 -11.33 -4.75
CA PRO A 41 18.21 -11.86 -4.36
C PRO A 41 17.11 -10.79 -4.41
N PHE A 42 15.85 -11.24 -4.48
CA PHE A 42 14.71 -10.35 -4.39
C PHE A 42 14.68 -9.63 -3.03
N ARG A 43 14.36 -8.35 -3.06
CA ARG A 43 14.18 -7.54 -1.86
C ARG A 43 12.74 -7.14 -1.68
N ARG A 44 12.25 -7.28 -0.46
CA ARG A 44 10.91 -6.88 -0.06
C ARG A 44 10.60 -5.46 -0.49
N SER A 45 9.46 -5.27 -1.12
CA SER A 45 8.93 -3.95 -1.46
C SER A 45 7.80 -3.56 -0.50
N ARG A 46 7.70 -2.28 -0.18
CA ARG A 46 6.60 -1.74 0.62
C ARG A 46 6.05 -0.47 0.01
N VAL A 47 4.74 -0.27 0.17
CA VAL A 47 4.05 0.91 -0.32
C VAL A 47 4.12 2.03 0.72
N ILE A 48 4.61 3.20 0.33
CA ILE A 48 4.61 4.40 1.15
C ILE A 48 3.39 5.25 0.78
N LEU A 49 2.50 5.44 1.76
CA LEU A 49 1.33 6.27 1.61
C LEU A 49 1.60 7.67 2.16
N ARG A 50 1.10 8.68 1.48
CA ARG A 50 1.10 10.07 1.97
C ARG A 50 -0.30 10.67 1.86
N PRO A 51 -0.66 11.61 2.73
CA PRO A 51 -1.89 12.36 2.56
C PRO A 51 -1.91 13.02 1.18
N LYS A 52 -3.06 13.01 0.52
CA LYS A 52 -3.24 13.75 -0.72
C LYS A 52 -3.21 15.23 -0.37
N ALA A 53 -2.15 15.93 -0.77
CA ALA A 53 -2.00 17.36 -0.51
C ALA A 53 -3.20 18.12 -1.11
N LYS A 54 -3.62 19.17 -0.42
CA LYS A 54 -4.52 20.15 -1.02
C LYS A 54 -3.80 20.68 -2.28
N GLY A 55 -4.34 20.40 -3.47
CA GLY A 55 -3.89 21.10 -4.67
C GLY A 55 -3.96 22.60 -4.40
N VAL A 56 -3.16 23.39 -5.12
CA VAL A 56 -3.25 24.85 -5.09
C VAL A 56 -4.65 25.21 -5.65
N PHE A 57 -5.67 25.12 -4.80
CA PHE A 57 -6.97 25.68 -5.10
C PHE A 57 -6.88 27.18 -4.81
N TRP A 58 -7.36 27.96 -5.74
CA TRP A 58 -7.61 29.37 -5.51
C TRP A 58 -8.38 29.49 -4.18
N ARG A 59 -7.73 30.03 -3.15
CA ARG A 59 -8.37 30.33 -1.88
C ARG A 59 -8.87 31.75 -1.96
N SER A 60 -10.17 31.93 -1.72
CA SER A 60 -10.68 33.27 -1.47
C SER A 60 -9.94 33.85 -0.27
N PRO A 61 -9.29 35.02 -0.39
CA PRO A 61 -8.60 35.66 0.74
C PRO A 61 -9.55 36.05 1.89
N PHE A 62 -10.85 35.95 1.67
CA PHE A 62 -11.91 36.27 2.63
C PHE A 62 -12.45 35.06 3.42
N LEU A 63 -11.91 33.84 3.18
CA LEU A 63 -12.30 32.69 4.01
C LEU A 63 -11.43 32.67 5.27
N PRO A 64 -12.02 32.83 6.48
CA PRO A 64 -11.29 32.67 7.72
C PRO A 64 -10.68 31.27 7.80
N GLU A 65 -9.49 31.16 8.34
CA GLU A 65 -8.75 29.91 8.51
C GLU A 65 -9.50 28.88 9.36
N THR A 66 -10.35 29.36 10.27
CA THR A 66 -11.25 28.56 11.12
C THR A 66 -12.35 27.81 10.36
N LEU A 67 -12.69 28.23 9.14
CA LEU A 67 -13.67 27.56 8.28
C LEU A 67 -13.00 26.52 7.33
N ASP A 68 -11.69 26.52 7.25
CA ASP A 68 -10.95 25.49 6.54
C ASP A 68 -10.84 24.25 7.46
N ASN A 69 -11.86 23.45 7.46
CA ASN A 69 -12.07 22.30 8.37
C ASN A 69 -10.99 21.19 8.23
N GLY A 70 -9.83 21.45 7.70
CA GLY A 70 -8.67 20.54 7.77
C GLY A 70 -8.87 19.10 7.28
N ILE A 71 -10.09 18.78 6.80
CA ILE A 71 -10.45 17.42 6.39
C ILE A 71 -9.61 17.04 5.19
N GLY A 72 -8.86 15.98 5.39
CA GLY A 72 -8.00 15.43 4.35
C GLY A 72 -8.77 15.09 3.06
N LYS A 73 -8.07 15.10 1.94
CA LYS A 73 -8.62 14.71 0.62
C LYS A 73 -8.35 13.25 0.30
N GLY A 74 -8.07 12.44 1.32
CA GLY A 74 -7.70 11.04 1.18
C GLY A 74 -6.19 10.83 1.12
N VAL A 75 -5.79 9.67 0.61
CA VAL A 75 -4.42 9.20 0.53
C VAL A 75 -3.96 9.03 -0.91
N ARG A 76 -2.65 9.02 -1.11
CA ARG A 76 -2.02 8.65 -2.37
C ARG A 76 -0.83 7.75 -2.10
N VAL A 77 -0.56 6.84 -3.02
CA VAL A 77 0.72 6.14 -3.08
C VAL A 77 1.78 7.16 -3.46
N ALA A 78 2.78 7.33 -2.61
CA ALA A 78 3.91 8.22 -2.87
C ALA A 78 4.98 7.50 -3.68
N GLU A 79 5.35 6.31 -3.22
CA GLU A 79 6.34 5.46 -3.88
C GLU A 79 6.21 4.01 -3.41
N ILE A 80 6.83 3.11 -4.15
CA ILE A 80 7.07 1.72 -3.75
C ILE A 80 8.56 1.61 -3.48
N GLN A 81 8.93 1.37 -2.22
CA GLN A 81 10.31 1.37 -1.77
C GLN A 81 10.77 -0.05 -1.45
N LYS A 82 11.96 -0.42 -1.97
CA LYS A 82 12.64 -1.67 -1.59
C LYS A 82 13.24 -1.54 -0.18
N ASP A 83 13.12 -2.59 0.62
CA ASP A 83 13.66 -2.64 1.98
C ASP A 83 15.12 -3.08 1.95
N PHE A 84 16.01 -2.11 2.15
CA PHE A 84 17.46 -2.33 2.26
C PHE A 84 17.93 -2.42 3.71
N GLN A 85 17.07 -2.15 4.69
CA GLN A 85 17.46 -2.12 6.10
C GLN A 85 17.56 -3.54 6.67
N LYS A 86 16.68 -4.44 6.21
CA LYS A 86 16.71 -5.84 6.62
C LYS A 86 17.70 -6.60 5.76
N GLU A 87 18.69 -7.22 6.41
CA GLU A 87 19.66 -8.08 5.74
C GLU A 87 18.98 -9.32 5.15
N ASN A 88 19.54 -9.80 4.05
CA ASN A 88 19.08 -11.03 3.42
C ASN A 88 19.58 -12.23 4.24
N PRO A 89 18.73 -13.21 4.56
CA PRO A 89 19.16 -14.41 5.26
C PRO A 89 20.07 -15.24 4.34
N LEU A 90 21.09 -15.86 4.94
CA LEU A 90 22.04 -16.73 4.28
C LEU A 90 21.65 -18.18 4.54
N ARG A 91 21.64 -19.00 3.49
CA ARG A 91 21.43 -20.44 3.58
C ARG A 91 22.66 -21.16 3.05
N TRP A 92 23.16 -22.15 3.79
CA TRP A 92 24.24 -22.98 3.32
C TRP A 92 23.72 -23.98 2.27
N ASP A 93 24.14 -23.79 1.04
CA ASP A 93 23.83 -24.70 -0.09
C ASP A 93 24.90 -24.55 -1.19
N PRO A 94 26.02 -25.28 -1.08
CA PRO A 94 27.13 -25.17 -2.04
C PRO A 94 26.78 -25.72 -3.43
N THR A 95 25.69 -26.48 -3.56
CA THR A 95 25.27 -27.08 -4.85
C THR A 95 24.38 -26.15 -5.66
N HIS A 96 23.89 -25.07 -5.04
CA HIS A 96 23.00 -24.13 -5.69
C HIS A 96 23.75 -23.30 -6.76
N PRO A 97 23.15 -23.06 -7.94
CA PRO A 97 23.79 -22.31 -9.03
C PRO A 97 24.16 -20.86 -8.64
N ASP A 98 23.40 -20.27 -7.72
CA ASP A 98 23.62 -18.90 -7.23
C ASP A 98 24.43 -18.85 -5.92
N ALA A 99 25.11 -19.96 -5.54
CA ALA A 99 26.00 -19.96 -4.39
C ALA A 99 27.19 -19.03 -4.63
N ILE A 100 27.60 -18.31 -3.57
CA ILE A 100 28.77 -17.43 -3.58
C ILE A 100 30.02 -18.29 -3.81
N LYS A 101 30.78 -18.00 -4.88
CA LYS A 101 31.88 -18.83 -5.35
C LYS A 101 33.23 -18.47 -4.73
N SER A 102 33.33 -17.35 -3.98
CA SER A 102 34.60 -16.93 -3.39
C SER A 102 34.37 -15.96 -2.21
N GLY A 103 35.25 -16.00 -1.22
CA GLY A 103 35.22 -15.10 -0.08
C GLY A 103 34.75 -15.76 1.23
N PRO A 104 34.57 -14.97 2.30
CA PRO A 104 34.25 -15.48 3.64
C PRO A 104 32.86 -16.12 3.75
N ARG A 105 32.03 -15.99 2.70
CA ARG A 105 30.67 -16.55 2.62
C ARG A 105 30.55 -17.57 1.48
N GLU A 106 31.66 -18.18 1.06
CA GLU A 106 31.67 -19.21 0.04
C GLU A 106 30.74 -20.37 0.39
N GLY A 107 29.93 -20.85 -0.59
CA GLY A 107 28.93 -21.90 -0.41
C GLY A 107 27.60 -21.46 0.19
N TYR A 108 27.45 -20.19 0.54
CA TYR A 108 26.17 -19.64 0.98
C TYR A 108 25.38 -19.05 -0.18
N VAL A 109 24.05 -19.18 -0.10
CA VAL A 109 23.09 -18.53 -1.00
C VAL A 109 22.38 -17.42 -0.22
N GLU A 110 22.33 -16.23 -0.78
CA GLU A 110 21.52 -15.15 -0.23
C GLU A 110 20.06 -15.33 -0.65
N LEU A 111 19.16 -15.41 0.32
CA LEU A 111 17.72 -15.52 0.09
C LEU A 111 17.06 -14.14 0.14
N SER A 112 15.82 -14.07 -0.31
CA SER A 112 14.98 -12.87 -0.14
C SER A 112 14.78 -12.52 1.33
N ASN A 113 14.71 -11.23 1.66
CA ASN A 113 14.40 -10.75 3.00
C ASN A 113 12.89 -10.70 3.32
N VAL A 114 12.06 -11.34 2.49
CA VAL A 114 10.62 -11.47 2.66
C VAL A 114 10.31 -12.52 3.72
N ASP A 115 9.44 -12.18 4.67
CA ASP A 115 8.87 -13.13 5.63
C ASP A 115 7.41 -13.39 5.26
N ILE A 116 7.14 -14.62 4.80
CA ILE A 116 5.82 -15.03 4.31
C ILE A 116 4.73 -14.80 5.35
N LEU A 117 5.01 -15.12 6.63
CA LEU A 117 4.00 -15.00 7.67
C LEU A 117 3.59 -13.53 7.88
N SER A 118 4.57 -12.65 7.93
CA SER A 118 4.32 -11.21 8.03
C SER A 118 3.57 -10.67 6.82
N GLU A 119 3.91 -11.13 5.61
CA GLU A 119 3.21 -10.69 4.38
C GLU A 119 1.74 -11.16 4.36
N PHE A 120 1.44 -12.37 4.83
CA PHE A 120 0.04 -12.81 4.97
C PHE A 120 -0.75 -11.95 5.95
N VAL A 121 -0.15 -11.56 7.07
CA VAL A 121 -0.80 -10.65 8.03
C VAL A 121 -1.07 -9.29 7.37
N TYR A 122 -0.11 -8.74 6.62
CA TYR A 122 -0.31 -7.49 5.89
C TYR A 122 -1.35 -7.61 4.78
N MET A 123 -1.42 -8.75 4.10
CA MET A 123 -2.45 -9.02 3.09
C MET A 123 -3.85 -8.98 3.71
N ILE A 124 -4.06 -9.70 4.82
CA ILE A 124 -5.34 -9.71 5.54
C ILE A 124 -5.71 -8.29 6.01
N ALA A 125 -4.74 -7.55 6.55
CA ALA A 125 -4.97 -6.16 6.98
C ALA A 125 -5.38 -5.25 5.80
N ALA A 126 -4.73 -5.38 4.64
CA ALA A 126 -5.07 -4.63 3.43
C ALA A 126 -6.47 -5.00 2.89
N GLN A 127 -6.82 -6.30 2.89
CA GLN A 127 -8.15 -6.76 2.51
C GLN A 127 -9.24 -6.19 3.43
N ARG A 128 -9.02 -6.21 4.75
CA ARG A 128 -9.97 -5.63 5.71
C ARG A 128 -10.15 -4.12 5.55
N SER A 129 -9.05 -3.41 5.26
CA SER A 129 -9.10 -1.98 4.96
C SER A 129 -9.89 -1.71 3.68
N TYR A 130 -9.67 -2.52 2.64
CA TYR A 130 -10.41 -2.45 1.38
C TYR A 130 -11.90 -2.67 1.59
N GLU A 131 -12.30 -3.74 2.31
CA GLU A 131 -13.69 -4.04 2.65
C GLU A 131 -14.36 -2.89 3.42
N ALA A 132 -13.66 -2.32 4.40
CA ALA A 132 -14.15 -1.18 5.16
C ALA A 132 -14.39 0.06 4.29
N ASN A 133 -13.45 0.39 3.40
CA ASN A 133 -13.59 1.49 2.44
C ASN A 133 -14.75 1.27 1.46
N ALA A 134 -14.95 0.03 0.99
CA ALA A 134 -16.09 -0.33 0.16
C ALA A 134 -17.43 -0.16 0.91
N ALA A 135 -17.51 -0.62 2.16
CA ALA A 135 -18.69 -0.44 3.00
C ALA A 135 -19.04 1.04 3.24
N ILE A 136 -18.03 1.92 3.36
CA ILE A 136 -18.25 3.38 3.47
C ILE A 136 -18.90 3.91 2.19
N ILE A 137 -18.49 3.47 1.01
CA ILE A 137 -19.08 3.89 -0.26
C ILE A 137 -20.54 3.44 -0.35
N ASP A 138 -20.83 2.17 -0.02
CA ASP A 138 -22.18 1.62 -0.05
C ASP A 138 -23.10 2.32 0.98
N GLY A 139 -22.61 2.54 2.18
CA GLY A 139 -23.34 3.31 3.20
C GLY A 139 -23.64 4.76 2.76
N SER A 140 -22.66 5.42 2.13
CA SER A 140 -22.85 6.78 1.59
C SER A 140 -23.91 6.81 0.48
N LYS A 141 -23.91 5.78 -0.40
CA LYS A 141 -24.90 5.63 -1.47
C LYS A 141 -26.30 5.43 -0.89
N THR A 142 -26.44 4.56 0.11
CA THR A 142 -27.72 4.31 0.77
C THR A 142 -28.25 5.57 1.45
N MET A 143 -27.40 6.32 2.16
CA MET A 143 -27.78 7.60 2.75
C MET A 143 -28.26 8.61 1.70
N PHE A 144 -27.60 8.65 0.54
CA PHE A 144 -28.00 9.52 -0.55
C PHE A 144 -29.38 9.13 -1.14
N GLN A 145 -29.63 7.83 -1.31
CA GLN A 145 -30.94 7.32 -1.77
C GLN A 145 -32.06 7.69 -0.79
N LEU A 146 -31.83 7.46 0.50
CA LEU A 146 -32.81 7.84 1.55
C LEU A 146 -33.07 9.36 1.57
N ALA A 147 -32.05 10.19 1.37
CA ALA A 147 -32.22 11.64 1.31
C ALA A 147 -33.06 12.06 0.09
N LEU A 148 -32.90 11.40 -1.07
CA LEU A 148 -33.73 11.64 -2.25
C LEU A 148 -35.20 11.22 -2.01
N ASP A 149 -35.44 10.10 -1.36
CA ASP A 149 -36.79 9.61 -1.04
C ASP A 149 -37.53 10.56 -0.10
N ILE A 150 -36.80 11.20 0.85
CA ILE A 150 -37.38 12.22 1.75
C ILE A 150 -37.67 13.53 1.00
N GLY A 151 -36.78 13.93 0.06
CA GLY A 151 -36.94 15.18 -0.69
C GLY A 151 -37.86 15.09 -1.90
N GLY A 152 -38.25 13.89 -2.32
CA GLY A 152 -39.13 13.63 -3.48
C GLY A 152 -40.60 13.44 -3.14
N ARG A 153 -41.00 13.66 -1.85
CA ARG A 153 -42.39 13.65 -1.40
C ARG A 153 -42.97 15.04 -1.27
#